data_98dac3c0b27b8c47628437c207b496cb
#
_entry.id   98dac3c0b27b8c47628437c207b496cb
#
_cell.length_a   1.000
_cell.length_b   1.000
_cell.length_c   1.000
_cell.angle_alpha   90.00
_cell.angle_beta   90.00
_cell.angle_gamma   90.00
#
_symmetry.space_group_name_H-M   'P 1'
#
loop_
_entity.id
_entity.type
_entity.pdbx_description
1 polymer ?
#
loop_
_entity_poly.entity_id
_entity_poly.type
_entity_poly.pdbx_seq_one_letter_code
_entity_poly.pdbx_strand_id
1 'polypeptide(L)'
;MQYIIKHFSELTTEELLEIYKLRVSVFVVEQKCPYQEVDDADRNSYHIWFQDEDGIQAYARVMDGGVTFAEPSIGRIIARKALLPAAEQTETIHMLLQGLRVHRNQFLHLV
;
A
#
# COMPACT_ATOMS: atom_id res chain seq x y z
N MET A 1 -11.75 -0.04 12.56
CA MET A 1 -10.80 -0.03 11.43
C MET A 1 -10.17 -1.40 11.30
N GLN A 2 -10.13 -1.93 10.09
CA GLN A 2 -9.63 -3.26 9.82
C GLN A 2 -8.30 -3.19 9.09
N TYR A 3 -7.32 -3.96 9.56
CA TYR A 3 -5.97 -4.03 9.00
C TYR A 3 -5.85 -5.31 8.20
N ILE A 4 -5.45 -5.20 6.92
CA ILE A 4 -5.39 -6.34 6.00
C ILE A 4 -4.03 -6.39 5.33
N ILE A 5 -3.43 -7.59 5.30
CA ILE A 5 -2.18 -7.87 4.58
C ILE A 5 -2.42 -9.08 3.71
N LYS A 6 -2.28 -8.92 2.39
CA LYS A 6 -2.43 -10.03 1.44
C LYS A 6 -1.41 -9.93 0.32
N HIS A 7 -0.85 -11.07 -0.06
CA HIS A 7 -0.08 -11.16 -1.29
C HIS A 7 -1.04 -11.04 -2.48
N PHE A 8 -0.55 -10.61 -3.64
CA PHE A 8 -1.37 -10.43 -4.83
C PHE A 8 -2.24 -11.67 -5.12
N SER A 9 -1.65 -12.86 -4.97
CA SER A 9 -2.36 -14.13 -5.23
C SER A 9 -3.53 -14.40 -4.28
N GLU A 10 -3.58 -13.70 -3.15
CA GLU A 10 -4.63 -13.85 -2.14
C GLU A 10 -5.73 -12.81 -2.25
N LEU A 11 -5.54 -11.79 -3.09
CA LEU A 11 -6.50 -10.70 -3.27
C LEU A 11 -7.74 -11.18 -4.00
N THR A 12 -8.90 -10.73 -3.55
CA THR A 12 -10.13 -10.89 -4.31
C THR A 12 -10.17 -9.86 -5.43
N THR A 13 -11.00 -10.11 -6.44
CA THR A 13 -11.20 -9.16 -7.54
C THR A 13 -11.69 -7.80 -7.03
N GLU A 14 -12.60 -7.81 -6.05
CA GLU A 14 -13.12 -6.59 -5.43
C GLU A 14 -12.03 -5.82 -4.70
N GLU A 15 -11.21 -6.50 -3.92
CA GLU A 15 -10.09 -5.89 -3.21
C GLU A 15 -9.11 -5.22 -4.19
N LEU A 16 -8.78 -5.92 -5.25
CA LEU A 16 -7.86 -5.41 -6.28
C LEU A 16 -8.43 -4.16 -6.95
N LEU A 17 -9.72 -4.18 -7.27
CA LEU A 17 -10.39 -3.03 -7.88
C LEU A 17 -10.33 -1.80 -6.97
N GLU A 18 -10.63 -1.97 -5.69
CA GLU A 18 -10.62 -0.86 -4.73
C GLU A 18 -9.21 -0.30 -4.51
N ILE A 19 -8.20 -1.17 -4.46
CA ILE A 19 -6.80 -0.76 -4.37
C ILE A 19 -6.40 0.07 -5.59
N TYR A 20 -6.70 -0.41 -6.78
CA TYR A 20 -6.32 0.29 -8.02
C TYR A 20 -7.06 1.62 -8.18
N LYS A 21 -8.33 1.68 -7.82
CA LYS A 21 -9.09 2.94 -7.83
C LYS A 21 -8.42 3.98 -6.95
N LEU A 22 -8.02 3.59 -5.74
CA LEU A 22 -7.34 4.48 -4.81
C LEU A 22 -5.98 4.94 -5.35
N ARG A 23 -5.16 4.01 -5.83
CA ARG A 23 -3.82 4.31 -6.32
C ARG A 23 -3.85 5.24 -7.53
N VAL A 24 -4.71 4.96 -8.49
CA VAL A 24 -4.83 5.79 -9.69
C VAL A 24 -5.35 7.18 -9.32
N SER A 25 -6.34 7.26 -8.42
CA SER A 25 -6.87 8.54 -7.97
C SER A 25 -5.79 9.42 -7.33
N VAL A 26 -4.95 8.84 -6.50
CA VAL A 26 -3.90 9.60 -5.79
C VAL A 26 -2.71 9.90 -6.69
N PHE A 27 -2.12 8.88 -7.31
CA PHE A 27 -0.82 9.04 -7.98
C PHE A 27 -0.95 9.58 -9.41
N VAL A 28 -2.04 9.32 -10.09
CA VAL A 28 -2.23 9.77 -11.46
C VAL A 28 -3.12 11.00 -11.53
N VAL A 29 -4.33 10.93 -10.97
CA VAL A 29 -5.31 12.01 -11.10
C VAL A 29 -4.96 13.20 -10.22
N GLU A 30 -4.80 13.01 -8.91
CA GLU A 30 -4.52 14.12 -7.97
C GLU A 30 -3.15 14.74 -8.21
N GLN A 31 -2.13 13.92 -8.44
CA GLN A 31 -0.77 14.39 -8.69
C GLN A 31 -0.54 14.81 -10.14
N LYS A 32 -1.52 14.60 -11.01
CA LYS A 32 -1.46 14.96 -12.44
C LYS A 32 -0.21 14.39 -13.11
N CYS A 33 0.12 13.14 -12.78
CA CYS A 33 1.32 12.48 -13.28
C CYS A 33 0.94 11.30 -14.17
N PRO A 34 0.94 11.46 -15.51
CA PRO A 34 0.55 10.38 -16.43
C PRO A 34 1.69 9.39 -16.58
N TYR A 35 1.68 8.31 -15.81
CA TYR A 35 2.66 7.24 -15.89
C TYR A 35 1.99 5.89 -15.68
N GLN A 36 2.76 4.82 -15.88
CA GLN A 36 2.26 3.46 -15.70
C GLN A 36 2.19 3.11 -14.21
N GLU A 37 1.07 3.45 -13.55
CA GLU A 37 0.89 3.23 -12.11
C GLU A 37 0.70 1.76 -11.77
N VAL A 38 -0.09 1.04 -12.56
CA VAL A 38 -0.32 -0.40 -12.38
C VAL A 38 0.69 -1.14 -13.23
N ASP A 39 1.55 -1.92 -12.59
CA ASP A 39 2.66 -2.62 -13.27
C ASP A 39 2.78 -4.07 -12.81
N ASP A 40 3.70 -4.82 -13.44
CA ASP A 40 3.88 -6.23 -13.13
C ASP A 40 4.46 -6.49 -11.74
N ALA A 41 5.09 -5.52 -11.12
CA ALA A 41 5.59 -5.65 -9.75
C ALA A 41 4.46 -5.92 -8.76
N ASP A 42 3.23 -5.52 -9.08
CA ASP A 42 2.06 -5.78 -8.24
C ASP A 42 1.84 -7.28 -7.98
N ARG A 43 2.17 -8.12 -8.96
CA ARG A 43 2.01 -9.57 -8.84
C ARG A 43 2.97 -10.18 -7.83
N ASN A 44 4.10 -9.54 -7.60
CA ASN A 44 5.16 -10.01 -6.71
C ASN A 44 5.20 -9.18 -5.45
N SER A 45 4.06 -8.69 -5.01
CA SER A 45 3.97 -7.80 -3.88
C SER A 45 2.91 -8.23 -2.89
N TYR A 46 3.16 -7.89 -1.63
CA TYR A 46 2.12 -7.83 -0.62
C TYR A 46 1.45 -6.48 -0.71
N HIS A 47 0.15 -6.47 -0.53
CA HIS A 47 -0.68 -5.27 -0.45
C HIS A 47 -1.19 -5.18 0.97
N ILE A 48 -0.98 -4.04 1.59
CA ILE A 48 -1.32 -3.81 2.99
C ILE A 48 -2.16 -2.56 3.09
N TRP A 49 -3.28 -2.64 3.82
CA TRP A 49 -4.15 -1.48 3.94
C TRP A 49 -4.97 -1.49 5.22
N PHE A 50 -5.39 -0.29 5.62
CA PHE A 50 -6.42 -0.09 6.63
C PHE A 50 -7.71 0.31 5.93
N GLN A 51 -8.81 -0.31 6.32
CA GLN A 51 -10.12 0.05 5.80
C GLN A 51 -11.12 0.22 6.94
N ASP A 52 -12.12 1.05 6.70
CA ASP A 52 -13.28 1.21 7.54
C ASP A 52 -14.54 1.16 6.66
N GLU A 53 -15.68 1.59 7.20
CA GLU A 53 -16.94 1.59 6.47
C GLU A 53 -16.95 2.50 5.24
N ASP A 54 -16.05 3.50 5.19
CA ASP A 54 -15.93 4.43 4.07
C ASP A 54 -14.92 3.96 3.01
N GLY A 55 -14.25 2.84 3.22
CA GLY A 55 -13.30 2.26 2.30
C GLY A 55 -11.88 2.25 2.81
N ILE A 56 -10.92 2.20 1.89
CA ILE A 56 -9.49 2.14 2.22
C ILE A 56 -9.00 3.53 2.64
N GLN A 57 -8.43 3.62 3.83
CA GLN A 57 -7.95 4.89 4.39
C GLN A 57 -6.43 5.03 4.31
N ALA A 58 -5.71 3.93 4.26
CA ALA A 58 -4.26 3.93 4.09
C ALA A 58 -3.83 2.67 3.35
N TYR A 59 -2.76 2.77 2.57
CA TYR A 59 -2.29 1.68 1.73
C TYR A 59 -0.78 1.74 1.56
N ALA A 60 -0.15 0.58 1.42
CA ALA A 60 1.24 0.46 1.01
C ALA A 60 1.45 -0.82 0.20
N ARG A 61 2.39 -0.78 -0.72
CA ARG A 61 2.82 -1.95 -1.49
C ARG A 61 4.21 -2.39 -1.01
N VAL A 62 4.37 -3.68 -0.75
CA VAL A 62 5.66 -4.26 -0.36
C VAL A 62 6.05 -5.28 -1.42
N MET A 63 7.07 -4.93 -2.20
CA MET A 63 7.59 -5.82 -3.23
C MET A 63 8.47 -6.88 -2.60
N ASP A 64 8.37 -8.11 -3.12
CA ASP A 64 9.24 -9.21 -2.71
C ASP A 64 10.69 -8.89 -3.09
N GLY A 65 11.63 -9.46 -2.35
CA GLY A 65 13.05 -9.35 -2.69
C GLY A 65 13.32 -9.96 -4.07
N GLY A 66 14.21 -9.31 -4.83
CA GLY A 66 14.56 -9.75 -6.16
C GLY A 66 13.72 -9.18 -7.30
N VAL A 67 12.69 -8.38 -7.01
CA VAL A 67 11.87 -7.73 -8.04
C VAL A 67 12.54 -6.46 -8.55
N THR A 68 12.73 -5.49 -7.66
CA THR A 68 13.41 -4.22 -7.99
C THR A 68 14.74 -4.12 -7.23
N PHE A 69 14.74 -4.55 -5.98
CA PHE A 69 15.91 -4.57 -5.10
C PHE A 69 16.15 -5.99 -4.60
N ALA A 70 17.37 -6.27 -4.12
CA ALA A 70 17.69 -7.58 -3.56
C ALA A 70 16.83 -7.89 -2.32
N GLU A 71 16.60 -6.88 -1.48
CA GLU A 71 15.72 -7.01 -0.31
C GLU A 71 14.28 -6.65 -0.65
N PRO A 72 13.30 -7.10 0.17
CA PRO A 72 11.93 -6.58 0.06
C PRO A 72 11.91 -5.07 0.25
N SER A 73 11.03 -4.39 -0.50
CA SER A 73 10.95 -2.93 -0.47
C SER A 73 9.50 -2.47 -0.37
N ILE A 74 9.31 -1.29 0.23
CA ILE A 74 7.97 -0.71 0.41
C ILE A 74 7.84 0.58 -0.41
N GLY A 75 6.69 0.74 -1.06
CA GLY A 75 6.38 1.94 -1.83
C GLY A 75 4.88 2.14 -1.98
N ARG A 76 4.48 3.10 -2.81
CA ARG A 76 3.07 3.43 -3.07
C ARG A 76 2.30 3.70 -1.77
N ILE A 77 2.92 4.43 -0.83
CA ILE A 77 2.32 4.70 0.47
C ILE A 77 1.28 5.81 0.34
N ILE A 78 0.07 5.55 0.82
CA ILE A 78 -1.06 6.47 0.78
C ILE A 78 -1.66 6.60 2.18
N ALA A 79 -1.92 7.84 2.62
CA ALA A 79 -2.77 8.14 3.76
C ALA A 79 -3.74 9.23 3.31
N ARG A 80 -5.04 9.02 3.47
CA ARG A 80 -6.05 9.94 2.92
C ARG A 80 -6.14 11.22 3.74
N LYS A 81 -5.79 12.33 3.10
CA LYS A 81 -5.74 13.64 3.77
C LYS A 81 -7.10 14.15 4.23
N ALA A 82 -8.16 13.78 3.53
CA ALA A 82 -9.51 14.26 3.84
C ALA A 82 -10.02 13.76 5.20
N LEU A 83 -9.47 12.67 5.71
CA LEU A 83 -9.98 11.98 6.89
C LEU A 83 -9.03 12.00 8.08
N LEU A 84 -7.74 12.32 7.86
CA LEU A 84 -6.74 12.30 8.91
C LEU A 84 -5.92 13.60 8.94
N PRO A 85 -5.74 14.22 10.13
CA PRO A 85 -4.74 15.28 10.28
C PRO A 85 -3.34 14.78 9.93
N ALA A 86 -2.43 15.68 9.58
CA ALA A 86 -1.07 15.32 9.14
C ALA A 86 -0.33 14.43 10.16
N ALA A 87 -0.50 14.72 11.46
CA ALA A 87 0.13 13.93 12.52
C ALA A 87 -0.39 12.49 12.54
N GLU A 88 -1.70 12.31 12.32
CA GLU A 88 -2.32 10.98 12.30
C GLU A 88 -1.95 10.21 11.04
N GLN A 89 -1.74 10.90 9.92
CA GLN A 89 -1.26 10.27 8.69
C GLN A 89 0.12 9.62 8.92
N THR A 90 1.03 10.35 9.58
CA THR A 90 2.36 9.84 9.90
C THR A 90 2.26 8.62 10.80
N GLU A 91 1.42 8.68 11.84
CA GLU A 91 1.21 7.56 12.76
C GLU A 91 0.63 6.35 12.04
N THR A 92 -0.33 6.57 11.14
CA THR A 92 -0.93 5.50 10.35
C THR A 92 0.11 4.80 9.49
N ILE A 93 1.00 5.56 8.86
CA ILE A 93 2.10 4.99 8.07
C ILE A 93 3.03 4.17 8.97
N HIS A 94 3.36 4.68 10.17
CA HIS A 94 4.17 3.93 11.13
C HIS A 94 3.49 2.61 11.54
N MET A 95 2.19 2.63 11.75
CA MET A 95 1.44 1.42 12.09
C MET A 95 1.47 0.40 10.96
N LEU A 96 1.35 0.84 9.70
CA LEU A 96 1.51 -0.03 8.54
C LEU A 96 2.88 -0.68 8.52
N LEU A 97 3.92 0.10 8.74
CA LEU A 97 5.30 -0.41 8.76
C LEU A 97 5.53 -1.39 9.89
N GLN A 98 5.02 -1.09 11.09
CA GLN A 98 5.14 -1.99 12.25
C GLN A 98 4.43 -3.31 12.01
N GLY A 99 3.19 -3.25 11.53
CA GLY A 99 2.42 -4.45 11.25
C GLY A 99 3.13 -5.34 10.23
N LEU A 100 3.73 -4.72 9.23
CA LEU A 100 4.47 -5.42 8.21
C LEU A 100 5.73 -6.10 8.79
N ARG A 101 6.48 -5.41 9.65
CA ARG A 101 7.65 -5.98 10.32
C ARG A 101 7.27 -7.20 11.17
N VAL A 102 6.19 -7.09 11.93
CA VAL A 102 5.69 -8.20 12.75
C VAL A 102 5.27 -9.37 11.86
N HIS A 103 4.55 -9.08 10.79
CA HIS A 103 4.03 -10.13 9.90
C HIS A 103 5.16 -10.88 9.19
N ARG A 104 6.16 -10.17 8.69
CA ARG A 104 7.20 -10.77 7.87
C ARG A 104 8.46 -11.14 8.62
N ASN A 105 8.67 -10.56 9.77
CA ASN A 105 9.89 -10.77 10.57
C ASN A 105 11.16 -10.53 9.73
N GLN A 106 11.15 -9.50 8.89
CA GLN A 106 12.23 -9.16 7.98
C GLN A 106 12.48 -7.67 7.97
N PHE A 107 13.70 -7.30 7.58
CA PHE A 107 14.02 -5.91 7.29
C PHE A 107 13.43 -5.51 5.96
N LEU A 108 12.87 -4.31 5.92
CA LEU A 108 12.30 -3.73 4.72
C LEU A 108 13.15 -2.56 4.27
N HIS A 109 13.32 -2.45 2.97
CA HIS A 109 13.98 -1.31 2.35
C HIS A 109 12.90 -0.28 2.00
N LEU A 110 13.03 0.95 2.54
CA LEU A 110 12.08 2.03 2.26
C LEU A 110 12.42 2.69 0.93
N VAL A 111 11.42 2.77 0.07
CA VAL A 111 11.57 3.34 -1.26
C VAL A 111 10.72 4.60 -1.42
#